data_82125a328a5a7b5421b29af81b8efdeb
#
_entry.id   82125a328a5a7b5421b29af81b8efdeb
#
_cell.length_a   1.000
_cell.length_b   1.000
_cell.length_c   1.000
_cell.angle_alpha   90.00
_cell.angle_beta   90.00
_cell.angle_gamma   90.00
#
_symmetry.space_group_name_H-M   'P 1'
#
loop_
_entity.id
_entity.type
_entity.pdbx_description
1 polymer ?
#
loop_
_entity_poly.entity_id
_entity_poly.type
_entity_poly.pdbx_seq_one_letter_code
_entity_poly.pdbx_strand_id
1 'polypeptide(L)'
;MPGVLRKKLSALYFDDGTYCPQIADIAVGAESLSVEVVQHYGQAAIMAGAAQDAPMAEVTIGKDIYRIVHIFGATSYSDPEIRAAEFATSRGQIVTSISDERLMAMRRMIDERSHLLCAYGSAKHDIFGVLNHPQVPLSNSSTLKLYKSDTTSKAIIDFVSEGYYDVWEDTNFLEMPNILFVSPEAFKLFNTTYRSDTTDQTIINIIRNVLPSIQAIAPMRELASSQLEANGVHAGGTGKDRMMFANLSPNNYKRHFSPLFVMPPNQEGMKYDVYGYKSVSSVQFDYPKSARYIDYPIALT
;
A
#
# COMPACT_ATOMS: atom_id res chain seq x y z
N MET A 1 -22.84 27.71 21.03
CA MET A 1 -21.72 27.87 20.08
C MET A 1 -22.07 27.06 18.84
N PRO A 2 -21.99 27.65 17.63
CA PRO A 2 -22.19 26.86 16.41
C PRO A 2 -21.05 25.86 16.30
N GLY A 3 -21.39 24.56 16.35
CA GLY A 3 -20.41 23.48 16.16
C GLY A 3 -20.04 23.36 14.69
N VAL A 4 -18.75 23.25 14.37
CA VAL A 4 -18.28 22.97 13.00
C VAL A 4 -18.46 21.48 12.73
N LEU A 5 -19.36 21.13 11.84
CA LEU A 5 -19.62 19.76 11.44
C LEU A 5 -18.76 19.42 10.21
N ARG A 6 -17.67 18.68 10.42
CA ARG A 6 -16.80 18.21 9.34
C ARG A 6 -17.22 16.83 8.88
N LYS A 7 -17.31 16.64 7.56
CA LYS A 7 -17.55 15.33 6.97
C LYS A 7 -16.37 14.40 7.26
N LYS A 8 -16.64 13.19 7.74
CA LYS A 8 -15.59 12.17 7.92
C LYS A 8 -15.03 11.76 6.54
N LEU A 9 -13.72 11.79 6.42
CA LEU A 9 -12.99 11.38 5.24
C LEU A 9 -12.45 9.95 5.43
N SER A 10 -12.16 9.27 4.33
CA SER A 10 -11.54 7.94 4.37
C SER A 10 -10.13 8.00 4.95
N ALA A 11 -9.74 6.97 5.68
CA ALA A 11 -8.36 6.83 6.16
C ALA A 11 -7.40 6.59 4.98
N LEU A 12 -6.16 7.08 5.11
CA LEU A 12 -5.11 6.99 4.08
C LEU A 12 -3.98 6.09 4.58
N TYR A 13 -4.27 4.82 4.82
CA TYR A 13 -3.37 3.85 5.47
C TYR A 13 -2.01 3.69 4.79
N PHE A 14 -1.91 3.92 3.47
CA PHE A 14 -0.64 3.89 2.77
C PHE A 14 0.16 5.18 2.91
N ASP A 15 -0.49 6.32 3.13
CA ASP A 15 0.20 7.60 3.34
C ASP A 15 0.56 7.83 4.81
N ASP A 16 -0.14 7.17 5.73
CA ASP A 16 0.13 7.21 7.18
C ASP A 16 1.25 6.24 7.61
N GLY A 17 1.79 5.43 6.69
CA GLY A 17 2.81 4.43 7.00
C GLY A 17 2.27 3.16 7.68
N THR A 18 0.95 3.02 7.86
CA THR A 18 0.34 1.87 8.54
C THR A 18 0.52 0.57 7.75
N TYR A 19 0.34 0.62 6.42
CA TYR A 19 0.44 -0.56 5.55
C TYR A 19 1.62 -0.53 4.58
N CYS A 20 2.38 0.55 4.59
CA CYS A 20 3.64 0.67 3.87
C CYS A 20 4.58 1.51 4.71
N PRO A 21 5.64 0.94 5.28
CA PRO A 21 6.63 1.70 6.03
C PRO A 21 7.19 2.85 5.19
N GLN A 22 7.28 4.03 5.78
CA GLN A 22 7.68 5.25 5.08
C GLN A 22 8.98 5.82 5.68
N ILE A 23 9.89 6.25 4.80
CA ILE A 23 11.15 6.88 5.17
C ILE A 23 11.21 8.29 4.57
N ALA A 24 11.36 9.29 5.43
CA ALA A 24 11.43 10.69 5.02
C ALA A 24 12.88 11.11 4.76
N ASP A 25 13.44 10.71 3.62
CA ASP A 25 14.84 10.93 3.27
C ASP A 25 15.07 11.50 1.86
N ILE A 26 14.00 11.78 1.11
CA ILE A 26 14.12 12.36 -0.22
C ILE A 26 14.59 13.81 -0.08
N ALA A 27 15.78 14.10 -0.62
CA ALA A 27 16.28 15.46 -0.73
C ALA A 27 15.45 16.28 -1.74
N VAL A 28 15.35 17.58 -1.49
CA VAL A 28 14.67 18.50 -2.41
C VAL A 28 15.40 18.53 -3.74
N GLY A 29 14.66 18.26 -4.84
CA GLY A 29 15.22 18.22 -6.18
C GLY A 29 15.82 16.87 -6.62
N ALA A 30 15.70 15.83 -5.81
CA ALA A 30 16.08 14.48 -6.22
C ALA A 30 15.09 13.92 -7.26
N GLU A 31 15.60 13.39 -8.37
CA GLU A 31 14.82 12.79 -9.45
C GLU A 31 14.78 11.26 -9.40
N SER A 32 15.76 10.65 -8.74
CA SER A 32 15.84 9.20 -8.57
C SER A 32 16.55 8.83 -7.27
N LEU A 33 16.15 7.69 -6.73
CA LEU A 33 16.81 7.02 -5.61
C LEU A 33 17.52 5.78 -6.15
N SER A 34 18.80 5.62 -5.87
CA SER A 34 19.56 4.43 -6.25
C SER A 34 19.92 3.61 -5.04
N VAL A 35 19.64 2.33 -5.10
CA VAL A 35 19.91 1.36 -4.04
C VAL A 35 20.89 0.32 -4.56
N GLU A 36 21.93 0.04 -3.82
CA GLU A 36 22.90 -1.00 -4.16
C GLU A 36 22.39 -2.35 -3.62
N VAL A 37 22.31 -3.34 -4.51
CA VAL A 37 21.94 -4.71 -4.17
C VAL A 37 23.20 -5.56 -4.24
N VAL A 38 23.63 -6.08 -3.10
CA VAL A 38 24.82 -6.93 -2.99
C VAL A 38 24.37 -8.39 -2.87
N GLN A 39 24.84 -9.22 -3.81
CA GLN A 39 24.55 -10.64 -3.80
C GLN A 39 25.87 -11.42 -3.62
N HIS A 40 25.86 -12.32 -2.67
CA HIS A 40 27.01 -13.19 -2.38
C HIS A 40 26.76 -14.57 -2.99
N TYR A 41 27.72 -15.03 -3.78
CA TYR A 41 27.71 -16.35 -4.38
C TYR A 41 28.96 -17.12 -3.92
N GLY A 42 28.81 -18.38 -3.64
CA GLY A 42 29.93 -19.26 -3.30
C GLY A 42 29.45 -20.57 -2.72
N GLN A 43 30.18 -21.61 -3.00
CA GLN A 43 29.92 -22.93 -2.43
C GLN A 43 31.24 -23.47 -1.89
N ALA A 44 31.27 -23.78 -0.60
CA ALA A 44 32.44 -24.40 0.02
C ALA A 44 32.56 -25.85 -0.36
N ALA A 45 33.77 -26.28 -0.65
CA ALA A 45 34.10 -27.71 -0.88
C ALA A 45 34.73 -28.32 0.34
N ILE A 46 34.50 -29.60 0.57
CA ILE A 46 35.19 -30.37 1.61
C ILE A 46 36.58 -30.70 1.11
N MET A 47 37.62 -30.30 1.82
CA MET A 47 38.99 -30.60 1.49
C MET A 47 39.32 -32.05 1.77
N ALA A 48 39.71 -32.76 0.76
CA ALA A 48 40.24 -34.14 0.86
C ALA A 48 41.73 -34.16 0.46
N GLY A 49 42.62 -34.22 1.43
CA GLY A 49 44.06 -34.18 1.18
C GLY A 49 44.61 -32.79 0.90
N ALA A 50 45.75 -32.71 0.17
CA ALA A 50 46.38 -31.43 -0.20
C ALA A 50 45.69 -30.83 -1.45
N ALA A 51 44.52 -30.25 -1.30
CA ALA A 51 43.84 -29.57 -2.39
C ALA A 51 44.51 -28.22 -2.68
N GLN A 52 44.91 -28.01 -3.95
CA GLN A 52 45.48 -26.74 -4.42
C GLN A 52 44.45 -25.81 -5.01
N ASP A 53 43.23 -26.27 -5.22
CA ASP A 53 42.15 -25.51 -5.86
C ASP A 53 41.01 -25.31 -4.85
N ALA A 54 40.91 -24.08 -4.32
CA ALA A 54 39.83 -23.71 -3.39
C ALA A 54 38.74 -22.94 -4.15
N PRO A 55 37.47 -23.33 -3.97
CA PRO A 55 36.38 -22.55 -4.57
C PRO A 55 36.37 -21.12 -4.03
N MET A 56 36.31 -20.14 -4.93
CA MET A 56 36.25 -18.73 -4.57
C MET A 56 34.81 -18.26 -4.39
N ALA A 57 34.60 -17.42 -3.38
CA ALA A 57 33.33 -16.70 -3.23
C ALA A 57 33.35 -15.46 -4.13
N GLU A 58 32.24 -15.24 -4.83
CA GLU A 58 32.07 -14.05 -5.67
C GLU A 58 30.98 -13.14 -5.09
N VAL A 59 31.14 -11.85 -5.30
CA VAL A 59 30.21 -10.82 -4.89
C VAL A 59 29.76 -10.06 -6.14
N THR A 60 28.49 -10.09 -6.41
CA THR A 60 27.89 -9.27 -7.48
C THR A 60 27.21 -8.07 -6.86
N ILE A 61 27.55 -6.87 -7.33
CA ILE A 61 26.92 -5.62 -6.91
C ILE A 61 26.06 -5.12 -8.06
N GLY A 62 24.75 -5.15 -7.84
CA GLY A 62 23.75 -4.55 -8.71
C GLY A 62 23.33 -3.18 -8.20
N LYS A 63 22.66 -2.41 -9.04
CA LYS A 63 22.11 -1.10 -8.68
C LYS A 63 20.69 -0.99 -9.20
N ASP A 64 19.74 -0.88 -8.28
CA ASP A 64 18.34 -0.62 -8.60
C ASP A 64 18.06 0.88 -8.52
N ILE A 65 17.35 1.41 -9.51
CA ILE A 65 17.01 2.83 -9.58
C ILE A 65 15.49 2.98 -9.47
N TYR A 66 15.07 3.68 -8.42
CA TYR A 66 13.67 4.02 -8.16
C TYR A 66 13.40 5.45 -8.55
N ARG A 67 12.38 5.67 -9.38
CA ARG A 67 12.00 6.99 -9.84
C ARG A 67 11.27 7.77 -8.75
N ILE A 68 11.53 9.08 -8.69
CA ILE A 68 10.85 10.01 -7.82
C ILE A 68 9.91 10.87 -8.65
N VAL A 69 8.69 11.10 -8.15
CA VAL A 69 7.74 12.04 -8.75
C VAL A 69 7.31 13.08 -7.73
N HIS A 70 6.98 14.25 -8.25
CA HIS A 70 6.48 15.36 -7.45
C HIS A 70 4.97 15.47 -7.62
N ILE A 71 4.25 15.36 -6.49
CA ILE A 71 2.81 15.62 -6.43
C ILE A 71 2.66 17.07 -6.02
N PHE A 72 1.95 17.85 -6.79
CA PHE A 72 1.72 19.25 -6.49
C PHE A 72 0.22 19.55 -6.42
N GLY A 73 -0.11 20.56 -5.64
CA GLY A 73 -1.45 21.07 -5.51
C GLY A 73 -1.40 22.57 -5.23
N ALA A 74 -2.47 23.24 -5.54
CA ALA A 74 -2.61 24.68 -5.28
C ALA A 74 -3.98 24.98 -4.68
N THR A 75 -4.02 26.05 -3.90
CA THR A 75 -5.25 26.67 -3.42
C THR A 75 -5.17 28.17 -3.60
N SER A 76 -6.31 28.82 -3.79
CA SER A 76 -6.37 30.26 -3.92
C SER A 76 -7.47 30.86 -3.05
N TYR A 77 -7.25 32.06 -2.59
CA TYR A 77 -8.25 32.84 -1.85
C TYR A 77 -8.10 34.31 -2.19
N SER A 78 -9.21 35.09 -2.06
CA SER A 78 -9.22 36.49 -2.35
C SER A 78 -9.32 37.35 -1.07
N ASP A 79 -8.81 38.60 -1.11
CA ASP A 79 -8.86 39.50 0.01
C ASP A 79 -10.32 39.78 0.47
N PRO A 80 -11.32 39.97 -0.42
CA PRO A 80 -12.72 40.11 0.00
C PRO A 80 -13.26 38.89 0.75
N GLU A 81 -12.85 37.65 0.38
CA GLU A 81 -13.28 36.42 1.08
C GLU A 81 -12.71 36.36 2.49
N ILE A 82 -11.44 36.74 2.67
CA ILE A 82 -10.80 36.79 3.99
C ILE A 82 -11.54 37.78 4.88
N ARG A 83 -11.78 38.99 4.39
CA ARG A 83 -12.48 40.05 5.14
C ARG A 83 -13.92 39.68 5.49
N ALA A 84 -14.62 39.00 4.57
CA ALA A 84 -15.95 38.48 4.83
C ALA A 84 -15.97 37.44 5.93
N ALA A 85 -14.97 36.53 5.93
CA ALA A 85 -14.80 35.51 6.96
C ALA A 85 -14.44 36.11 8.32
N GLU A 86 -13.55 37.09 8.36
CA GLU A 86 -13.19 37.83 9.59
C GLU A 86 -14.40 38.56 10.17
N PHE A 87 -15.20 39.21 9.33
CA PHE A 87 -16.43 39.85 9.74
C PHE A 87 -17.45 38.86 10.32
N ALA A 88 -17.64 37.72 9.67
CA ALA A 88 -18.51 36.62 10.16
C ALA A 88 -18.00 36.05 11.48
N THR A 89 -16.69 35.88 11.63
CA THR A 89 -16.04 35.40 12.86
C THR A 89 -16.22 36.42 14.00
N SER A 90 -16.07 37.71 13.74
CA SER A 90 -16.27 38.75 14.75
C SER A 90 -17.72 38.82 15.31
N ARG A 91 -18.66 38.31 14.52
CA ARG A 91 -20.08 38.18 14.93
C ARG A 91 -20.42 36.80 15.55
N GLY A 92 -19.44 35.92 15.72
CA GLY A 92 -19.64 34.56 16.26
C GLY A 92 -20.44 33.64 15.34
N GLN A 93 -20.55 33.96 14.05
CA GLN A 93 -21.27 33.14 13.06
C GLN A 93 -20.42 32.01 12.48
N ILE A 94 -19.11 32.23 12.32
CA ILE A 94 -18.14 31.27 11.78
C ILE A 94 -16.94 31.26 12.73
N VAL A 95 -16.44 30.07 13.05
CA VAL A 95 -15.29 29.88 13.94
C VAL A 95 -14.02 29.48 13.14
N THR A 96 -14.14 29.19 11.86
CA THR A 96 -13.09 28.59 11.06
C THR A 96 -12.52 29.58 10.05
N SER A 97 -11.19 29.70 10.01
CA SER A 97 -10.47 30.48 8.99
C SER A 97 -10.62 29.84 7.61
N ILE A 98 -11.08 30.60 6.62
CA ILE A 98 -11.21 30.10 5.23
C ILE A 98 -9.86 29.72 4.64
N SER A 99 -8.81 30.49 4.92
CA SER A 99 -7.45 30.19 4.45
C SER A 99 -6.95 28.86 4.99
N ASP A 100 -7.17 28.56 6.27
CA ASP A 100 -6.73 27.32 6.89
C ASP A 100 -7.49 26.11 6.37
N GLU A 101 -8.81 26.24 6.17
CA GLU A 101 -9.62 25.16 5.59
C GLU A 101 -9.21 24.84 4.14
N ARG A 102 -8.91 25.85 3.34
CA ARG A 102 -8.41 25.67 1.97
C ARG A 102 -7.01 25.04 1.95
N LEU A 103 -6.15 25.42 2.88
CA LEU A 103 -4.83 24.81 3.03
C LEU A 103 -4.93 23.35 3.46
N MET A 104 -5.83 23.03 4.39
CA MET A 104 -6.12 21.64 4.78
C MET A 104 -6.69 20.83 3.61
N ALA A 105 -7.56 21.42 2.79
CA ALA A 105 -8.10 20.76 1.59
C ALA A 105 -6.99 20.46 0.56
N MET A 106 -6.07 21.41 0.34
CA MET A 106 -4.91 21.21 -0.54
C MET A 106 -4.00 20.08 -0.03
N ARG A 107 -3.68 20.09 1.27
CA ARG A 107 -2.89 18.99 1.90
C ARG A 107 -3.57 17.67 1.69
N ARG A 108 -4.87 17.59 1.99
CA ARG A 108 -5.65 16.35 1.82
C ARG A 108 -5.65 15.84 0.39
N MET A 109 -5.77 16.72 -0.60
CA MET A 109 -5.71 16.36 -2.01
C MET A 109 -4.35 15.76 -2.40
N ILE A 110 -3.25 16.33 -1.89
CA ILE A 110 -1.90 15.82 -2.11
C ILE A 110 -1.72 14.45 -1.44
N ASP A 111 -2.18 14.29 -0.19
CA ASP A 111 -2.07 13.04 0.55
C ASP A 111 -2.93 11.93 -0.06
N GLU A 112 -4.13 12.23 -0.56
CA GLU A 112 -4.96 11.27 -1.31
C GLU A 112 -4.28 10.81 -2.60
N ARG A 113 -3.63 11.72 -3.33
CA ARG A 113 -2.87 11.33 -4.50
C ARG A 113 -1.63 10.51 -4.14
N SER A 114 -0.94 10.86 -3.07
CA SER A 114 0.19 10.11 -2.52
C SER A 114 -0.22 8.70 -2.11
N HIS A 115 -1.37 8.56 -1.45
CA HIS A 115 -1.96 7.27 -1.07
C HIS A 115 -2.23 6.37 -2.29
N LEU A 116 -2.87 6.92 -3.34
CA LEU A 116 -3.15 6.16 -4.57
C LEU A 116 -1.88 5.74 -5.30
N LEU A 117 -0.86 6.61 -5.33
CA LEU A 117 0.45 6.25 -5.91
C LEU A 117 1.18 5.18 -5.10
N CYS A 118 1.04 5.18 -3.77
CA CYS A 118 1.59 4.12 -2.94
C CYS A 118 0.86 2.79 -3.16
N ALA A 119 -0.47 2.81 -3.29
CA ALA A 119 -1.26 1.60 -3.49
C ALA A 119 -1.04 0.99 -4.89
N TYR A 120 -1.23 1.77 -5.94
CA TYR A 120 -1.30 1.26 -7.32
C TYR A 120 -0.13 1.67 -8.20
N GLY A 121 0.66 2.67 -7.77
CA GLY A 121 1.67 3.25 -8.62
C GLY A 121 1.09 4.07 -9.78
N SER A 122 1.88 4.25 -10.82
CA SER A 122 1.48 4.90 -12.07
C SER A 122 2.34 4.39 -13.22
N ALA A 123 1.75 3.62 -14.12
CA ALA A 123 2.45 3.11 -15.30
C ALA A 123 2.98 4.24 -16.19
N LYS A 124 2.27 5.38 -16.27
CA LYS A 124 2.71 6.56 -17.04
C LYS A 124 4.03 7.15 -16.55
N HIS A 125 4.30 7.04 -15.26
CA HIS A 125 5.48 7.63 -14.62
C HIS A 125 6.51 6.58 -14.19
N ASP A 126 6.29 5.31 -14.55
CA ASP A 126 7.15 4.18 -14.18
C ASP A 126 7.33 4.05 -12.66
N ILE A 127 6.20 4.18 -11.95
CA ILE A 127 6.12 4.03 -10.51
C ILE A 127 5.28 2.82 -10.17
N PHE A 128 5.83 1.93 -9.36
CA PHE A 128 5.15 0.76 -8.85
C PHE A 128 4.64 1.00 -7.44
N GLY A 129 3.41 0.53 -7.18
CA GLY A 129 2.78 0.58 -5.87
C GLY A 129 2.92 -0.73 -5.11
N VAL A 130 2.45 -0.75 -3.87
CA VAL A 130 2.42 -1.96 -3.02
C VAL A 130 1.57 -3.06 -3.64
N LEU A 131 0.47 -2.71 -4.31
CA LEU A 131 -0.50 -3.67 -4.84
C LEU A 131 -0.24 -4.07 -6.31
N ASN A 132 0.77 -3.50 -6.94
CA ASN A 132 1.07 -3.72 -8.37
C ASN A 132 2.58 -3.76 -8.64
N HIS A 133 3.35 -4.34 -7.75
CA HIS A 133 4.79 -4.41 -7.94
C HIS A 133 5.16 -5.63 -8.81
N PRO A 134 5.90 -5.45 -9.92
CA PRO A 134 6.16 -6.53 -10.89
C PRO A 134 7.02 -7.66 -10.36
N GLN A 135 7.85 -7.39 -9.36
CA GLN A 135 8.74 -8.40 -8.77
C GLN A 135 8.05 -9.28 -7.72
N VAL A 136 6.87 -8.88 -7.23
CA VAL A 136 6.11 -9.67 -6.25
C VAL A 136 5.41 -10.82 -6.96
N PRO A 137 5.55 -12.08 -6.49
CA PRO A 137 4.90 -13.24 -7.08
C PRO A 137 3.37 -13.08 -7.12
N LEU A 138 2.77 -13.46 -8.24
CA LEU A 138 1.32 -13.44 -8.45
C LEU A 138 0.81 -14.85 -8.69
N SER A 139 -0.16 -15.27 -7.89
CA SER A 139 -0.94 -16.49 -8.11
C SER A 139 -2.33 -16.15 -8.62
N ASN A 140 -2.71 -16.80 -9.71
CA ASN A 140 -4.05 -16.69 -10.27
C ASN A 140 -4.87 -17.93 -9.90
N SER A 141 -5.87 -17.78 -9.02
CA SER A 141 -6.87 -18.82 -8.84
C SER A 141 -7.97 -18.68 -9.88
N SER A 142 -8.07 -19.64 -10.77
CA SER A 142 -9.17 -19.71 -11.74
C SER A 142 -10.35 -20.52 -11.23
N THR A 143 -10.13 -21.36 -10.23
CA THR A 143 -11.07 -22.39 -9.78
C THR A 143 -11.84 -22.03 -8.51
N LEU A 144 -11.19 -21.30 -7.58
CA LEU A 144 -11.85 -20.96 -6.32
C LEU A 144 -12.60 -19.63 -6.45
N LYS A 145 -13.92 -19.71 -6.39
CA LYS A 145 -14.83 -18.55 -6.28
C LYS A 145 -15.22 -18.41 -4.83
N LEU A 146 -14.57 -17.50 -4.09
CA LEU A 146 -14.82 -17.30 -2.66
C LEU A 146 -16.29 -17.01 -2.32
N TYR A 147 -17.04 -16.45 -3.26
CA TYR A 147 -18.43 -16.02 -3.05
C TYR A 147 -19.48 -16.97 -3.63
N LYS A 148 -19.06 -18.12 -4.15
CA LYS A 148 -20.01 -19.08 -4.70
C LYS A 148 -20.71 -19.85 -3.56
N SER A 149 -22.02 -20.05 -3.69
CA SER A 149 -22.83 -20.80 -2.71
C SER A 149 -22.30 -22.22 -2.42
N ASP A 150 -21.58 -22.81 -3.36
CA ASP A 150 -21.02 -24.17 -3.27
C ASP A 150 -19.60 -24.21 -2.66
N THR A 151 -19.01 -23.05 -2.31
CA THR A 151 -17.68 -23.00 -1.74
C THR A 151 -17.75 -23.36 -0.26
N THR A 152 -17.15 -24.49 0.11
CA THR A 152 -17.14 -24.95 1.50
C THR A 152 -16.18 -24.10 2.34
N SER A 153 -16.50 -23.93 3.62
CA SER A 153 -15.62 -23.24 4.58
C SER A 153 -14.21 -23.83 4.61
N LYS A 154 -14.10 -25.16 4.42
CA LYS A 154 -12.80 -25.84 4.33
C LYS A 154 -12.01 -25.37 3.11
N ALA A 155 -12.64 -25.28 1.93
CA ALA A 155 -11.94 -24.83 0.71
C ALA A 155 -11.40 -23.39 0.84
N ILE A 156 -12.12 -22.52 1.56
CA ILE A 156 -11.65 -21.14 1.84
C ILE A 156 -10.42 -21.17 2.74
N ILE A 157 -10.47 -21.96 3.81
CA ILE A 157 -9.34 -22.08 4.76
C ILE A 157 -8.12 -22.67 4.07
N ASP A 158 -8.29 -23.76 3.30
CA ASP A 158 -7.22 -24.41 2.56
C ASP A 158 -6.56 -23.43 1.57
N PHE A 159 -7.37 -22.64 0.84
CA PHE A 159 -6.88 -21.64 -0.10
C PHE A 159 -6.06 -20.53 0.57
N VAL A 160 -6.54 -20.01 1.69
CA VAL A 160 -5.80 -18.98 2.44
C VAL A 160 -4.52 -19.56 3.03
N SER A 161 -4.58 -20.79 3.51
CA SER A 161 -3.41 -21.49 4.06
C SER A 161 -2.36 -21.80 2.99
N GLU A 162 -2.78 -22.22 1.80
CA GLU A 162 -1.89 -22.45 0.65
C GLU A 162 -1.11 -21.17 0.32
N GLY A 163 -1.81 -20.03 0.16
CA GLY A 163 -1.16 -18.76 -0.11
C GLY A 163 -0.16 -18.31 0.96
N TYR A 164 -0.44 -18.65 2.21
CA TYR A 164 0.46 -18.36 3.33
C TYR A 164 1.74 -19.22 3.26
N TYR A 165 1.59 -20.53 3.07
CA TYR A 165 2.72 -21.44 2.99
C TYR A 165 3.56 -21.23 1.72
N ASP A 166 2.93 -20.83 0.62
CA ASP A 166 3.62 -20.46 -0.61
C ASP A 166 4.66 -19.34 -0.38
N VAL A 167 4.32 -18.31 0.44
CA VAL A 167 5.29 -17.26 0.78
C VAL A 167 6.44 -17.81 1.60
N TRP A 168 6.17 -18.70 2.53
CA TRP A 168 7.20 -19.30 3.37
C TRP A 168 8.14 -20.22 2.55
N GLU A 169 7.59 -21.00 1.61
CA GLU A 169 8.38 -21.85 0.70
C GLU A 169 9.19 -21.01 -0.31
N ASP A 170 8.60 -19.98 -0.91
CA ASP A 170 9.28 -19.08 -1.86
C ASP A 170 10.47 -18.34 -1.24
N THR A 171 10.43 -18.11 0.08
CA THR A 171 11.51 -17.50 0.83
C THR A 171 12.53 -18.49 1.38
N ASN A 172 12.46 -19.77 0.97
CA ASN A 172 13.27 -20.84 1.56
C ASN A 172 13.14 -20.93 3.08
N PHE A 173 11.91 -20.79 3.59
CA PHE A 173 11.56 -20.88 5.01
C PHE A 173 12.14 -19.76 5.90
N LEU A 174 12.55 -18.62 5.31
CA LEU A 174 13.12 -17.50 6.05
C LEU A 174 12.05 -16.53 6.57
N GLU A 175 11.06 -16.20 5.74
CA GLU A 175 10.08 -15.14 6.02
C GLU A 175 8.66 -15.69 6.09
N MET A 176 7.94 -15.36 7.14
CA MET A 176 6.51 -15.67 7.29
C MET A 176 5.69 -14.39 7.15
N PRO A 177 4.55 -14.41 6.43
CA PRO A 177 3.65 -13.27 6.38
C PRO A 177 3.11 -12.95 7.78
N ASN A 178 3.10 -11.67 8.13
CA ASN A 178 2.53 -11.18 9.40
C ASN A 178 1.21 -10.45 9.22
N ILE A 179 0.86 -10.08 7.97
CA ILE A 179 -0.38 -9.41 7.64
C ILE A 179 -1.02 -10.02 6.39
N LEU A 180 -2.34 -10.10 6.43
CA LEU A 180 -3.17 -10.49 5.29
C LEU A 180 -4.10 -9.35 4.92
N PHE A 181 -3.91 -8.80 3.73
CA PHE A 181 -4.79 -7.81 3.15
C PHE A 181 -5.85 -8.47 2.28
N VAL A 182 -7.10 -8.12 2.49
CA VAL A 182 -8.25 -8.70 1.78
C VAL A 182 -9.21 -7.63 1.31
N SER A 183 -10.01 -7.93 0.28
CA SER A 183 -11.10 -7.02 -0.11
C SER A 183 -12.17 -6.95 1.00
N PRO A 184 -12.94 -5.85 1.08
CA PRO A 184 -14.00 -5.71 2.08
C PRO A 184 -15.06 -6.81 2.00
N GLU A 185 -15.32 -7.32 0.79
CA GLU A 185 -16.27 -8.40 0.56
C GLU A 185 -15.75 -9.73 1.09
N ALA A 186 -14.48 -10.06 0.82
CA ALA A 186 -13.84 -11.25 1.40
C ALA A 186 -13.77 -11.16 2.92
N PHE A 187 -13.46 -9.99 3.46
CA PHE A 187 -13.45 -9.78 4.91
C PHE A 187 -14.82 -10.01 5.53
N LYS A 188 -15.89 -9.50 4.88
CA LYS A 188 -17.27 -9.76 5.30
C LYS A 188 -17.57 -11.27 5.29
N LEU A 189 -17.19 -11.96 4.21
CA LEU A 189 -17.38 -13.40 4.08
C LEU A 189 -16.68 -14.17 5.22
N PHE A 190 -15.43 -13.86 5.51
CA PHE A 190 -14.66 -14.53 6.57
C PHE A 190 -15.26 -14.32 7.96
N ASN A 191 -15.93 -13.19 8.20
CA ASN A 191 -16.58 -12.90 9.47
C ASN A 191 -17.98 -13.52 9.59
N THR A 192 -18.69 -13.71 8.48
CA THR A 192 -20.09 -14.18 8.49
C THR A 192 -20.23 -15.68 8.26
N THR A 193 -19.21 -16.32 7.70
CA THR A 193 -19.26 -17.76 7.41
C THR A 193 -18.68 -18.55 8.57
N TYR A 194 -19.45 -19.55 9.02
CA TYR A 194 -19.04 -20.51 10.05
C TYR A 194 -18.37 -21.73 9.42
N ARG A 195 -17.55 -22.43 10.19
CA ARG A 195 -16.89 -23.66 9.73
C ARG A 195 -17.88 -24.77 9.40
N SER A 196 -18.91 -24.92 10.23
CA SER A 196 -20.01 -25.85 10.06
C SER A 196 -21.21 -25.36 10.83
N ASP A 197 -22.39 -25.88 10.54
CA ASP A 197 -23.66 -25.53 11.22
C ASP A 197 -23.66 -25.86 12.72
N THR A 198 -22.70 -26.67 13.17
CA THR A 198 -22.58 -27.11 14.58
C THR A 198 -21.49 -26.37 15.37
N THR A 199 -20.76 -25.42 14.75
CA THR A 199 -19.60 -24.75 15.35
C THR A 199 -19.77 -23.25 15.29
N ASP A 200 -19.67 -22.55 16.43
CA ASP A 200 -19.73 -21.08 16.53
C ASP A 200 -18.44 -20.37 16.09
N GLN A 201 -17.50 -21.09 15.48
CA GLN A 201 -16.24 -20.50 14.99
C GLN A 201 -16.37 -19.96 13.58
N THR A 202 -16.14 -18.68 13.41
CA THR A 202 -16.06 -18.03 12.10
C THR A 202 -14.73 -18.36 11.41
N ILE A 203 -14.72 -18.30 10.07
CA ILE A 203 -13.50 -18.55 9.27
C ILE A 203 -12.34 -17.66 9.70
N ILE A 204 -12.59 -16.39 10.02
CA ILE A 204 -11.53 -15.46 10.45
C ILE A 204 -10.83 -15.92 11.72
N ASN A 205 -11.56 -16.50 12.69
CA ASN A 205 -10.98 -17.02 13.93
C ASN A 205 -10.15 -18.28 13.65
N ILE A 206 -10.58 -19.10 12.73
CA ILE A 206 -9.83 -20.30 12.33
C ILE A 206 -8.53 -19.91 11.62
N ILE A 207 -8.58 -18.98 10.68
CA ILE A 207 -7.38 -18.48 9.98
C ILE A 207 -6.36 -17.96 10.99
N ARG A 208 -6.78 -17.16 11.97
CA ARG A 208 -5.87 -16.66 13.02
C ARG A 208 -5.28 -17.77 13.89
N ASN A 209 -6.03 -18.85 14.15
CA ASN A 209 -5.56 -19.97 14.95
C ASN A 209 -4.63 -20.92 14.16
N VAL A 210 -4.89 -21.10 12.87
CA VAL A 210 -4.11 -21.98 11.98
C VAL A 210 -2.83 -21.31 11.50
N LEU A 211 -2.86 -19.98 11.29
CA LEU A 211 -1.74 -19.20 10.79
C LEU A 211 -1.21 -18.24 11.88
N PRO A 212 -0.37 -18.74 12.80
CA PRO A 212 -0.03 -18.03 14.04
C PRO A 212 0.83 -16.77 13.80
N SER A 213 1.54 -16.67 12.69
CA SER A 213 2.33 -15.48 12.39
C SER A 213 1.47 -14.30 11.91
N ILE A 214 0.24 -14.54 11.44
CA ILE A 214 -0.66 -13.47 10.99
C ILE A 214 -1.19 -12.70 12.19
N GLN A 215 -0.66 -11.51 12.39
CA GLN A 215 -1.05 -10.60 13.47
C GLN A 215 -2.34 -9.84 13.12
N ALA A 216 -2.53 -9.48 11.84
CA ALA A 216 -3.67 -8.72 11.39
C ALA A 216 -4.23 -9.22 10.05
N ILE A 217 -5.57 -9.24 9.95
CA ILE A 217 -6.30 -9.39 8.69
C ILE A 217 -6.98 -8.05 8.43
N ALA A 218 -6.49 -7.32 7.43
CA ALA A 218 -6.87 -5.95 7.17
C ALA A 218 -7.77 -5.83 5.92
N PRO A 219 -9.01 -5.34 6.07
CA PRO A 219 -9.85 -5.07 4.93
C PRO A 219 -9.39 -3.80 4.20
N MET A 220 -9.21 -3.87 2.89
CA MET A 220 -8.78 -2.76 2.05
C MET A 220 -9.69 -2.66 0.84
N ARG A 221 -10.32 -1.49 0.65
CA ARG A 221 -11.16 -1.22 -0.53
C ARG A 221 -10.35 -1.22 -1.83
N GLU A 222 -9.06 -0.90 -1.72
CA GLU A 222 -8.11 -0.84 -2.83
C GLU A 222 -7.86 -2.20 -3.49
N LEU A 223 -8.21 -3.29 -2.81
CA LEU A 223 -8.09 -4.67 -3.32
C LEU A 223 -9.34 -5.16 -4.07
N ALA A 224 -10.42 -4.38 -4.07
CA ALA A 224 -11.62 -4.71 -4.82
C ALA A 224 -11.39 -4.54 -6.33
N SER A 225 -11.95 -5.44 -7.15
CA SER A 225 -11.81 -5.45 -8.61
C SER A 225 -12.15 -4.10 -9.24
N SER A 226 -13.22 -3.44 -8.80
CA SER A 226 -13.64 -2.14 -9.30
C SER A 226 -12.58 -1.05 -9.09
N GLN A 227 -11.81 -1.11 -8.01
CA GLN A 227 -10.74 -0.17 -7.72
C GLN A 227 -9.45 -0.53 -8.48
N LEU A 228 -9.14 -1.82 -8.58
CA LEU A 228 -8.00 -2.31 -9.36
C LEU A 228 -8.15 -1.95 -10.84
N GLU A 229 -9.33 -2.17 -11.41
CA GLU A 229 -9.65 -1.83 -12.80
C GLU A 229 -9.62 -0.32 -13.04
N ALA A 230 -10.21 0.49 -12.15
CA ALA A 230 -10.23 1.94 -12.27
C ALA A 230 -8.82 2.57 -12.24
N ASN A 231 -7.86 1.91 -11.59
CA ASN A 231 -6.47 2.36 -11.50
C ASN A 231 -5.51 1.63 -12.45
N GLY A 232 -6.05 0.85 -13.40
CA GLY A 232 -5.26 0.19 -14.44
C GLY A 232 -4.44 -1.01 -13.98
N VAL A 233 -4.78 -1.59 -12.83
CA VAL A 233 -4.19 -2.83 -12.35
C VAL A 233 -5.02 -4.01 -12.86
N HIS A 234 -4.62 -4.58 -13.98
CA HIS A 234 -5.32 -5.71 -14.62
C HIS A 234 -4.71 -7.07 -14.28
N ALA A 235 -4.19 -7.22 -13.07
CA ALA A 235 -3.59 -8.47 -12.65
C ALA A 235 -4.64 -9.57 -12.63
N GLY A 236 -4.37 -10.65 -13.33
CA GLY A 236 -5.25 -11.82 -13.37
C GLY A 236 -6.57 -11.70 -14.11
N GLY A 237 -6.85 -10.58 -14.79
CA GLY A 237 -8.07 -10.33 -15.57
C GLY A 237 -9.13 -9.49 -14.84
N THR A 238 -10.13 -9.02 -15.61
CA THR A 238 -11.25 -8.23 -15.08
C THR A 238 -12.16 -9.06 -14.17
N GLY A 239 -12.79 -8.41 -13.18
CA GLY A 239 -13.74 -9.05 -12.28
C GLY A 239 -13.10 -9.94 -11.21
N LYS A 240 -11.82 -9.70 -10.89
CA LYS A 240 -11.13 -10.41 -9.81
C LYS A 240 -10.72 -9.45 -8.70
N ASP A 241 -11.01 -9.83 -7.48
CA ASP A 241 -10.42 -9.20 -6.30
C ASP A 241 -9.02 -9.72 -6.07
N ARG A 242 -8.20 -8.92 -5.42
CA ARG A 242 -6.85 -9.30 -5.00
C ARG A 242 -6.79 -9.51 -3.50
N MET A 243 -6.02 -10.48 -3.09
CA MET A 243 -5.57 -10.71 -1.73
C MET A 243 -4.05 -10.58 -1.71
N MET A 244 -3.47 -10.06 -0.63
CA MET A 244 -2.04 -9.92 -0.50
C MET A 244 -1.59 -10.43 0.85
N PHE A 245 -0.72 -11.42 0.83
CA PHE A 245 0.09 -11.79 1.99
C PHE A 245 1.35 -10.95 2.00
N ALA A 246 1.75 -10.43 3.14
CA ALA A 246 2.98 -9.67 3.25
C ALA A 246 3.60 -9.80 4.65
N ASN A 247 4.91 -9.67 4.72
CA ASN A 247 5.59 -9.39 5.96
C ASN A 247 5.83 -7.87 6.04
N LEU A 248 5.00 -7.19 6.86
CA LEU A 248 5.05 -5.76 7.07
C LEU A 248 6.28 -5.40 7.91
N SER A 249 7.40 -5.19 7.23
CA SER A 249 8.67 -4.79 7.82
C SER A 249 9.37 -3.77 6.91
N PRO A 250 10.00 -2.71 7.46
CA PRO A 250 10.81 -1.78 6.67
C PRO A 250 11.99 -2.43 5.93
N ASN A 251 12.39 -3.63 6.37
CA ASN A 251 13.46 -4.40 5.72
C ASN A 251 12.96 -5.17 4.48
N ASN A 252 11.65 -5.39 4.36
CA ASN A 252 11.08 -6.15 3.26
C ASN A 252 10.53 -5.24 2.16
N TYR A 253 9.78 -4.22 2.55
CA TYR A 253 9.34 -3.18 1.62
C TYR A 253 9.13 -1.85 2.34
N LYS A 254 9.34 -0.76 1.62
CA LYS A 254 9.25 0.60 2.12
C LYS A 254 9.03 1.59 0.99
N ARG A 255 8.67 2.80 1.34
CA ARG A 255 8.54 3.92 0.42
C ARG A 255 9.28 5.13 0.96
N HIS A 256 10.00 5.80 0.09
CA HIS A 256 10.68 7.05 0.40
C HIS A 256 9.80 8.24 0.01
N PHE A 257 9.81 9.28 0.82
CA PHE A 257 9.03 10.49 0.57
C PHE A 257 9.74 11.74 1.12
N SER A 258 9.32 12.93 0.65
CA SER A 258 9.66 14.18 1.30
C SER A 258 8.48 14.70 2.11
N PRO A 259 8.71 15.43 3.20
CA PRO A 259 7.65 16.21 3.85
C PRO A 259 6.96 17.14 2.85
N LEU A 260 5.69 17.45 3.10
CA LEU A 260 4.96 18.42 2.30
C LEU A 260 5.59 19.80 2.45
N PHE A 261 6.06 20.35 1.34
CA PHE A 261 6.55 21.72 1.28
C PHE A 261 5.43 22.63 0.78
N VAL A 262 5.14 23.67 1.55
CA VAL A 262 4.14 24.70 1.19
C VAL A 262 4.88 26.00 0.91
N MET A 263 4.71 26.53 -0.29
CA MET A 263 5.31 27.80 -0.69
C MET A 263 4.60 28.99 -0.02
N PRO A 264 5.32 30.08 0.20
CA PRO A 264 4.68 31.33 0.63
C PRO A 264 3.57 31.76 -0.34
N PRO A 265 2.49 32.39 0.15
CA PRO A 265 1.44 32.91 -0.71
C PRO A 265 1.99 33.88 -1.77
N ASN A 266 1.66 33.64 -3.03
CA ASN A 266 1.94 34.57 -4.10
C ASN A 266 0.73 35.46 -4.32
N GLN A 267 0.91 36.78 -4.23
CA GLN A 267 -0.16 37.74 -4.42
C GLN A 267 -0.19 38.22 -5.87
N GLU A 268 -1.33 38.07 -6.50
CA GLU A 268 -1.62 38.63 -7.82
C GLU A 268 -2.89 39.45 -7.73
N GLY A 269 -2.74 40.77 -7.62
CA GLY A 269 -3.83 41.67 -7.35
C GLY A 269 -4.48 41.45 -5.98
N MET A 270 -5.78 41.13 -5.97
CA MET A 270 -6.55 40.79 -4.76
C MET A 270 -6.62 39.27 -4.49
N LYS A 271 -5.86 38.46 -5.25
CA LYS A 271 -5.85 37.03 -5.14
C LYS A 271 -4.53 36.55 -4.56
N TYR A 272 -4.60 35.56 -3.67
CA TYR A 272 -3.45 34.88 -3.11
C TYR A 272 -3.48 33.44 -3.59
N ASP A 273 -2.40 33.00 -4.24
CA ASP A 273 -2.21 31.62 -4.66
C ASP A 273 -1.16 30.96 -3.78
N VAL A 274 -1.51 29.81 -3.20
CA VAL A 274 -0.62 29.01 -2.38
C VAL A 274 -0.38 27.67 -3.07
N TYR A 275 0.88 27.34 -3.27
CA TYR A 275 1.31 26.10 -3.89
C TYR A 275 1.95 25.19 -2.84
N GLY A 276 1.70 23.89 -2.96
CA GLY A 276 2.37 22.89 -2.15
C GLY A 276 2.78 21.70 -3.01
N TYR A 277 3.88 21.04 -2.63
CA TYR A 277 4.30 19.81 -3.29
C TYR A 277 4.92 18.84 -2.30
N LYS A 278 4.82 17.54 -2.65
CA LYS A 278 5.38 16.41 -1.92
C LYS A 278 6.05 15.50 -2.94
N SER A 279 7.30 15.11 -2.68
CA SER A 279 8.03 14.18 -3.52
C SER A 279 7.88 12.77 -2.98
N VAL A 280 7.65 11.81 -3.86
CA VAL A 280 7.44 10.41 -3.48
C VAL A 280 8.18 9.49 -4.45
N SER A 281 8.76 8.41 -3.94
CA SER A 281 9.38 7.38 -4.76
C SER A 281 8.40 6.29 -5.16
N SER A 282 8.80 5.43 -6.09
CA SER A 282 8.23 4.09 -6.23
C SER A 282 8.37 3.32 -4.91
N VAL A 283 7.49 2.35 -4.67
CA VAL A 283 7.66 1.43 -3.54
C VAL A 283 8.86 0.54 -3.84
N GLN A 284 9.77 0.48 -2.89
CA GLN A 284 10.95 -0.38 -2.93
C GLN A 284 10.63 -1.69 -2.23
N PHE A 285 10.78 -2.80 -2.90
CA PHE A 285 10.76 -4.14 -2.30
C PHE A 285 12.20 -4.65 -2.22
N ASP A 286 12.77 -4.65 -1.01
CA ASP A 286 14.10 -5.22 -0.77
C ASP A 286 14.07 -6.74 -0.86
N TYR A 287 12.93 -7.33 -0.45
CA TYR A 287 12.70 -8.77 -0.52
C TYR A 287 11.32 -9.08 -1.12
N PRO A 288 11.18 -9.07 -2.46
CA PRO A 288 9.87 -9.21 -3.13
C PRO A 288 9.13 -10.52 -2.81
N LYS A 289 9.86 -11.60 -2.54
CA LYS A 289 9.28 -12.89 -2.19
C LYS A 289 8.65 -12.95 -0.79
N SER A 290 8.88 -11.93 0.06
CA SER A 290 8.22 -11.80 1.36
C SER A 290 6.75 -11.39 1.26
N ALA A 291 6.30 -11.08 0.04
CA ALA A 291 4.92 -10.77 -0.28
C ALA A 291 4.43 -11.61 -1.46
N ARG A 292 3.12 -11.83 -1.54
CA ARG A 292 2.47 -12.58 -2.62
C ARG A 292 1.09 -12.04 -2.90
N TYR A 293 0.77 -11.87 -4.17
CA TYR A 293 -0.57 -11.54 -4.63
C TYR A 293 -1.33 -12.79 -5.01
N ILE A 294 -2.62 -12.83 -4.68
CA ILE A 294 -3.53 -13.87 -5.12
C ILE A 294 -4.76 -13.20 -5.68
N ASP A 295 -5.00 -13.39 -6.98
CA ASP A 295 -6.18 -12.89 -7.65
C ASP A 295 -7.23 -13.99 -7.73
N TYR A 296 -8.44 -13.71 -7.27
CA TYR A 296 -9.54 -14.65 -7.23
C TYR A 296 -10.81 -14.03 -7.82
N PRO A 297 -11.62 -14.84 -8.56
CA PRO A 297 -12.82 -14.33 -9.20
C PRO A 297 -13.89 -14.00 -8.16
N ILE A 298 -14.59 -12.87 -8.39
CA ILE A 298 -15.80 -12.53 -7.68
C ILE A 298 -16.95 -13.35 -8.29
N ALA A 299 -17.83 -13.88 -7.46
CA ALA A 299 -19.12 -14.39 -7.96
C ALA A 299 -19.93 -13.20 -8.46
N LEU A 300 -19.95 -12.99 -9.76
CA LEU A 300 -20.96 -12.14 -10.36
C LEU A 300 -22.32 -12.76 -10.05
N THR A 301 -23.11 -12.09 -9.24
CA THR A 301 -24.54 -12.40 -9.01
C THR A 301 -25.32 -12.21 -10.27
#